data_bcd880414c0ac77c6d0bf1f790067f43
#
_entry.id   bcd880414c0ac77c6d0bf1f790067f43
#
_cell.length_a   1.000
_cell.length_b   1.000
_cell.length_c   1.000
_cell.angle_alpha   90.00
_cell.angle_beta   90.00
_cell.angle_gamma   90.00
#
_symmetry.space_group_name_H-M   'P 1'
#
loop_
_entity.id
_entity.type
_entity.pdbx_description
1 polymer ?
#
loop_
_entity_poly.entity_id
_entity_poly.type
_entity_poly.pdbx_seq_one_letter_code
_entity_poly.pdbx_strand_id
1 'polypeptide(L)'
;MLRFVGTGASHVGLVRDHNEDAAFSSPYLALVADGVGGAAAGEVASATAAYVVAATTRAHPEQDPVVVLGDAIRRAVVDLHRGVALDPERRGMATTLTALATDGHRVVLAHIGDSRAYLLRDGQLSRVSHDHTLVQALVDSGDITAESVRHHPMRNVVMRSLHAGAGDEADLQPDIHVLDARSGDRFLVCSDGLTDMVEDRAVAHIVSTRDAETATRDLVQAALDGGGRDNVTVLVVDLLDDPQTVRLSGDGQLLGALRDPRNVVDPGTLQRP
;
A
#
# COMPACT_ATOMS: atom_id res chain seq x y z
N MET A 1 -22.19 9.20 3.98
CA MET A 1 -21.43 7.97 3.64
C MET A 1 -19.94 8.25 3.81
N LEU A 2 -19.22 7.35 4.43
CA LEU A 2 -17.78 7.50 4.62
C LEU A 2 -17.05 7.48 3.28
N ARG A 3 -16.13 8.43 3.08
CA ARG A 3 -15.27 8.49 1.91
C ARG A 3 -13.89 9.04 2.25
N PHE A 4 -12.90 8.65 1.50
CA PHE A 4 -11.56 9.20 1.60
C PHE A 4 -11.44 10.50 0.79
N VAL A 5 -10.78 11.49 1.38
CA VAL A 5 -10.40 12.74 0.71
C VAL A 5 -8.95 13.02 1.05
N GLY A 6 -8.11 13.10 0.05
CA GLY A 6 -6.68 13.33 0.28
C GLY A 6 -5.88 13.19 -0.99
N THR A 7 -4.59 13.02 -0.84
CA THR A 7 -3.65 12.96 -1.94
C THR A 7 -2.51 12.01 -1.65
N GLY A 8 -1.75 11.68 -2.68
CA GLY A 8 -0.54 10.91 -2.58
C GLY A 8 0.61 11.47 -3.42
N ALA A 9 1.80 11.05 -3.09
CA ALA A 9 3.02 11.30 -3.84
C ALA A 9 3.88 10.04 -3.86
N SER A 10 4.59 9.84 -4.96
CA SER A 10 5.57 8.77 -5.14
C SER A 10 6.83 9.35 -5.78
N HIS A 11 7.98 8.99 -5.23
CA HIS A 11 9.30 9.47 -5.68
C HIS A 11 10.28 8.28 -5.76
N VAL A 12 11.14 8.29 -6.77
CA VAL A 12 12.14 7.23 -7.01
C VAL A 12 13.21 7.13 -5.91
N GLY A 13 13.30 8.15 -5.05
CA GLY A 13 14.40 8.29 -4.11
C GLY A 13 15.61 8.99 -4.72
N LEU A 14 16.78 8.87 -4.06
CA LEU A 14 18.04 9.47 -4.51
C LEU A 14 19.08 8.44 -4.96
N VAL A 15 18.79 7.14 -4.78
CA VAL A 15 19.74 6.03 -5.00
C VAL A 15 19.25 5.04 -6.04
N ARG A 16 17.94 4.82 -6.14
CA ARG A 16 17.33 3.89 -7.10
C ARG A 16 17.23 4.53 -8.49
N ASP A 17 17.39 3.73 -9.54
CA ASP A 17 17.25 4.18 -10.94
C ASP A 17 15.80 4.16 -11.39
N HIS A 18 14.97 3.26 -10.83
CA HIS A 18 13.57 3.06 -11.19
C HIS A 18 12.66 3.13 -9.96
N ASN A 19 11.42 3.51 -10.19
CA ASN A 19 10.40 3.52 -9.15
C ASN A 19 9.56 2.24 -9.29
N GLU A 20 9.74 1.32 -8.35
CA GLU A 20 9.03 0.04 -8.29
C GLU A 20 7.78 0.12 -7.38
N ASP A 21 7.57 1.26 -6.70
CA ASP A 21 6.33 1.51 -5.95
C ASP A 21 5.17 1.84 -6.89
N ALA A 22 3.99 1.37 -6.55
CA ALA A 22 2.73 1.72 -7.18
C ALA A 22 1.70 2.14 -6.13
N ALA A 23 0.88 3.15 -6.42
CA ALA A 23 -0.21 3.52 -5.52
C ALA A 23 -1.43 4.04 -6.27
N PHE A 24 -2.57 3.92 -5.61
CA PHE A 24 -3.85 4.43 -6.08
C PHE A 24 -4.63 5.09 -4.94
N SER A 25 -5.23 6.24 -5.21
CA SER A 25 -6.08 6.96 -4.26
C SER A 25 -7.37 7.41 -4.92
N SER A 26 -8.49 7.12 -4.28
CA SER A 26 -9.85 7.51 -4.71
C SER A 26 -10.74 7.69 -3.48
N PRO A 27 -11.99 8.16 -3.63
CA PRO A 27 -12.92 8.30 -2.50
C PRO A 27 -13.26 6.99 -1.76
N TYR A 28 -13.00 5.83 -2.33
CA TYR A 28 -13.37 4.53 -1.77
C TYR A 28 -12.18 3.59 -1.54
N LEU A 29 -10.99 3.95 -2.05
CA LEU A 29 -9.80 3.11 -1.98
C LEU A 29 -8.55 3.96 -1.88
N ALA A 30 -7.67 3.64 -0.94
CA ALA A 30 -6.30 4.14 -0.85
C ALA A 30 -5.37 2.92 -0.72
N LEU A 31 -4.43 2.72 -1.65
CA LEU A 31 -3.51 1.59 -1.61
C LEU A 31 -2.09 1.98 -2.02
N VAL A 32 -1.13 1.27 -1.42
CA VAL A 32 0.29 1.27 -1.79
C VAL A 32 0.73 -0.17 -1.99
N ALA A 33 1.54 -0.39 -3.02
CA ALA A 33 2.20 -1.64 -3.35
C ALA A 33 3.67 -1.33 -3.65
N ASP A 34 4.57 -2.00 -2.94
CA ASP A 34 6.02 -1.85 -3.06
C ASP A 34 6.57 -3.07 -3.79
N GLY A 35 7.17 -2.83 -4.95
CA GLY A 35 7.70 -3.87 -5.81
C GLY A 35 9.02 -4.41 -5.29
N VAL A 36 9.07 -5.69 -5.00
CA VAL A 36 10.25 -6.38 -4.49
C VAL A 36 10.79 -7.33 -5.55
N GLY A 37 12.11 -7.32 -5.82
CA GLY A 37 12.64 -8.35 -6.71
C GLY A 37 13.84 -7.99 -7.59
N GLY A 38 14.65 -7.02 -7.27
CA GLY A 38 15.95 -6.76 -7.93
C GLY A 38 15.84 -6.63 -9.46
N ALA A 39 16.42 -7.57 -10.21
CA ALA A 39 16.40 -7.56 -11.69
C ALA A 39 15.06 -8.03 -12.31
N ALA A 40 14.04 -8.33 -11.52
CA ALA A 40 12.88 -9.11 -11.95
C ALA A 40 11.56 -8.35 -12.04
N ALA A 41 11.57 -7.06 -12.44
CA ALA A 41 10.36 -6.30 -12.74
C ALA A 41 9.42 -6.08 -11.51
N GLY A 42 9.96 -5.53 -10.42
CA GLY A 42 9.19 -5.11 -9.25
C GLY A 42 8.09 -4.10 -9.62
N GLU A 43 8.39 -3.18 -10.55
CA GLU A 43 7.42 -2.21 -11.08
C GLU A 43 6.23 -2.87 -11.78
N VAL A 44 6.43 -4.03 -12.41
CA VAL A 44 5.34 -4.78 -13.04
C VAL A 44 4.49 -5.48 -11.98
N ALA A 45 5.12 -6.00 -10.93
CA ALA A 45 4.40 -6.66 -9.85
C ALA A 45 3.52 -5.66 -9.08
N SER A 46 4.08 -4.56 -8.63
CA SER A 46 3.37 -3.53 -7.86
C SER A 46 2.26 -2.86 -8.68
N ALA A 47 2.55 -2.47 -9.93
CA ALA A 47 1.56 -1.84 -10.81
C ALA A 47 0.41 -2.81 -11.15
N THR A 48 0.72 -4.10 -11.43
CA THR A 48 -0.32 -5.10 -11.70
C THR A 48 -1.21 -5.32 -10.48
N ALA A 49 -0.63 -5.52 -9.30
CA ALA A 49 -1.40 -5.71 -8.07
C ALA A 49 -2.27 -4.47 -7.77
N ALA A 50 -1.70 -3.28 -7.83
CA ALA A 50 -2.43 -2.03 -7.59
C ALA A 50 -3.58 -1.83 -8.59
N TYR A 51 -3.33 -2.09 -9.88
CA TYR A 51 -4.36 -1.99 -10.93
C TYR A 51 -5.51 -2.95 -10.70
N VAL A 52 -5.21 -4.23 -10.47
CA VAL A 52 -6.23 -5.29 -10.29
C VAL A 52 -7.08 -5.01 -9.07
N VAL A 53 -6.46 -4.61 -7.95
CA VAL A 53 -7.19 -4.28 -6.72
C VAL A 53 -8.07 -3.06 -6.94
N ALA A 54 -7.56 -1.99 -7.54
CA ALA A 54 -8.33 -0.77 -7.79
C ALA A 54 -9.49 -1.01 -8.76
N ALA A 55 -9.24 -1.71 -9.87
CA ALA A 55 -10.27 -2.00 -10.88
C ALA A 55 -11.36 -2.95 -10.35
N THR A 56 -10.98 -3.97 -9.57
CA THR A 56 -11.94 -4.92 -8.98
C THR A 56 -12.81 -4.22 -7.93
N THR A 57 -12.22 -3.40 -7.05
CA THR A 57 -12.96 -2.64 -6.02
C THR A 57 -13.94 -1.67 -6.67
N ARG A 58 -13.51 -0.96 -7.72
CA ARG A 58 -14.39 -0.05 -8.48
C ARG A 58 -15.55 -0.77 -9.17
N ALA A 59 -15.32 -1.99 -9.66
CA ALA A 59 -16.36 -2.77 -10.35
C ALA A 59 -17.45 -3.30 -9.40
N HIS A 60 -17.18 -3.35 -8.09
CA HIS A 60 -18.06 -3.96 -7.10
C HIS A 60 -18.33 -3.05 -5.88
N PRO A 61 -18.79 -1.80 -6.08
CA PRO A 61 -18.91 -0.80 -5.00
C PRO A 61 -19.96 -1.15 -3.94
N GLU A 62 -20.93 -2.00 -4.28
CA GLU A 62 -22.04 -2.41 -3.40
C GLU A 62 -21.73 -3.72 -2.62
N GLN A 63 -20.60 -4.35 -2.90
CA GLN A 63 -20.23 -5.60 -2.23
C GLN A 63 -19.44 -5.34 -0.95
N ASP A 64 -19.42 -6.35 -0.06
CA ASP A 64 -18.61 -6.32 1.16
C ASP A 64 -17.12 -6.12 0.82
N PRO A 65 -16.48 -5.03 1.29
CA PRO A 65 -15.06 -4.76 1.00
C PRO A 65 -14.11 -5.87 1.45
N VAL A 66 -14.46 -6.64 2.49
CA VAL A 66 -13.67 -7.81 2.94
C VAL A 66 -13.62 -8.86 1.83
N VAL A 67 -14.77 -9.15 1.22
CA VAL A 67 -14.87 -10.13 0.13
C VAL A 67 -14.18 -9.59 -1.12
N VAL A 68 -14.48 -8.34 -1.49
CA VAL A 68 -13.93 -7.71 -2.71
C VAL A 68 -12.41 -7.63 -2.67
N LEU A 69 -11.82 -7.21 -1.53
CA LEU A 69 -10.36 -7.14 -1.39
C LEU A 69 -9.72 -8.53 -1.44
N GLY A 70 -10.33 -9.53 -0.79
CA GLY A 70 -9.85 -10.90 -0.86
C GLY A 70 -9.86 -11.47 -2.28
N ASP A 71 -10.94 -11.25 -3.03
CA ASP A 71 -11.05 -11.67 -4.44
C ASP A 71 -10.06 -10.91 -5.33
N ALA A 72 -9.90 -9.61 -5.12
CA ALA A 72 -8.99 -8.77 -5.87
C ALA A 72 -7.52 -9.21 -5.68
N ILE A 73 -7.13 -9.53 -4.44
CA ILE A 73 -5.78 -10.02 -4.13
C ILE A 73 -5.53 -11.38 -4.79
N ARG A 74 -6.47 -12.33 -4.70
CA ARG A 74 -6.33 -13.62 -5.41
C ARG A 74 -6.19 -13.43 -6.91
N ARG A 75 -6.95 -12.51 -7.49
CA ARG A 75 -6.87 -12.17 -8.92
C ARG A 75 -5.52 -11.54 -9.28
N ALA A 76 -5.02 -10.64 -8.45
CA ALA A 76 -3.69 -10.05 -8.66
C ALA A 76 -2.60 -11.12 -8.73
N VAL A 77 -2.62 -12.13 -7.85
CA VAL A 77 -1.68 -13.25 -7.89
C VAL A 77 -1.79 -14.05 -9.18
N VAL A 78 -3.01 -14.32 -9.67
CA VAL A 78 -3.20 -14.99 -10.97
C VAL A 78 -2.58 -14.19 -12.11
N ASP A 79 -2.75 -12.85 -12.09
CA ASP A 79 -2.18 -11.99 -13.13
C ASP A 79 -0.65 -11.89 -13.00
N LEU A 80 -0.07 -11.95 -11.79
CA LEU A 80 1.39 -12.08 -11.61
C LEU A 80 1.91 -13.40 -12.22
N HIS A 81 1.25 -14.53 -11.96
CA HIS A 81 1.59 -15.81 -12.61
C HIS A 81 1.54 -15.70 -14.14
N ARG A 82 0.49 -15.05 -14.66
CA ARG A 82 0.37 -14.81 -16.09
C ARG A 82 1.52 -13.94 -16.63
N GLY A 83 1.92 -12.91 -15.89
CA GLY A 83 3.03 -12.03 -16.23
C GLY A 83 4.33 -12.80 -16.40
N VAL A 84 4.64 -13.75 -15.51
CA VAL A 84 5.82 -14.63 -15.64
C VAL A 84 5.67 -15.62 -16.80
N ALA A 85 4.46 -16.12 -17.07
CA ALA A 85 4.22 -17.01 -18.19
C ALA A 85 4.41 -16.32 -19.56
N LEU A 86 4.06 -15.03 -19.65
CA LEU A 86 4.26 -14.20 -20.85
C LEU A 86 5.71 -13.76 -21.03
N ASP A 87 6.42 -13.55 -19.94
CA ASP A 87 7.82 -13.11 -19.93
C ASP A 87 8.58 -13.79 -18.78
N PRO A 88 9.34 -14.86 -19.08
CA PRO A 88 10.08 -15.59 -18.05
C PRO A 88 11.17 -14.78 -17.32
N GLU A 89 11.60 -13.63 -17.85
CA GLU A 89 12.54 -12.73 -17.17
C GLU A 89 11.94 -12.09 -15.93
N ARG A 90 10.60 -12.05 -15.83
CA ARG A 90 9.83 -11.61 -14.65
C ARG A 90 9.75 -12.64 -13.52
N ARG A 91 10.46 -13.77 -13.65
CA ARG A 91 10.48 -14.80 -12.60
C ARG A 91 11.06 -14.22 -11.32
N GLY A 92 10.33 -14.36 -10.22
CA GLY A 92 10.71 -13.81 -8.92
C GLY A 92 10.14 -12.40 -8.64
N MET A 93 9.39 -11.81 -9.58
CA MET A 93 8.69 -10.57 -9.29
C MET A 93 7.71 -10.76 -8.14
N ALA A 94 7.72 -9.82 -7.21
CA ALA A 94 6.87 -9.81 -6.04
C ALA A 94 6.49 -8.38 -5.65
N THR A 95 5.48 -8.23 -4.83
CA THR A 95 5.09 -6.93 -4.30
C THR A 95 4.41 -7.06 -2.94
N THR A 96 4.55 -6.03 -2.10
CA THR A 96 3.67 -5.82 -0.96
C THR A 96 2.30 -5.32 -1.43
N LEU A 97 1.34 -5.27 -0.53
CA LEU A 97 0.08 -4.57 -0.73
C LEU A 97 -0.47 -4.10 0.61
N THR A 98 -0.75 -2.81 0.73
CA THR A 98 -1.47 -2.24 1.87
C THR A 98 -2.59 -1.36 1.33
N ALA A 99 -3.84 -1.76 1.58
CA ALA A 99 -5.03 -1.14 1.00
C ALA A 99 -6.08 -0.86 2.08
N LEU A 100 -6.65 0.35 2.03
CA LEU A 100 -7.83 0.75 2.79
C LEU A 100 -8.99 0.93 1.83
N ALA A 101 -10.07 0.19 2.03
CA ALA A 101 -11.29 0.32 1.22
C ALA A 101 -12.50 0.66 2.09
N THR A 102 -13.47 1.40 1.53
CA THR A 102 -14.75 1.69 2.19
C THR A 102 -15.93 1.44 1.28
N ASP A 103 -17.00 0.89 1.85
CA ASP A 103 -18.34 0.78 1.24
C ASP A 103 -19.25 1.97 1.59
N GLY A 104 -18.68 2.99 2.23
CA GLY A 104 -19.40 4.14 2.75
C GLY A 104 -19.94 3.99 4.18
N HIS A 105 -19.82 2.79 4.78
CA HIS A 105 -20.27 2.50 6.16
C HIS A 105 -19.13 2.10 7.07
N ARG A 106 -18.15 1.38 6.56
CA ARG A 106 -16.99 0.86 7.30
C ARG A 106 -15.74 0.97 6.46
N VAL A 107 -14.59 0.91 7.12
CA VAL A 107 -13.27 0.86 6.48
C VAL A 107 -12.66 -0.51 6.72
N VAL A 108 -12.14 -1.11 5.67
CA VAL A 108 -11.44 -2.41 5.71
C VAL A 108 -9.99 -2.19 5.32
N LEU A 109 -9.08 -2.73 6.13
CA LEU A 109 -7.67 -2.87 5.80
C LEU A 109 -7.43 -4.25 5.18
N ALA A 110 -6.71 -4.29 4.06
CA ALA A 110 -6.06 -5.49 3.54
C ALA A 110 -4.55 -5.23 3.47
N HIS A 111 -3.76 -6.15 4.03
CA HIS A 111 -2.33 -5.95 4.18
C HIS A 111 -1.54 -7.23 3.93
N ILE A 112 -0.45 -7.13 3.18
CA ILE A 112 0.60 -8.14 3.05
C ILE A 112 1.93 -7.46 2.72
N GLY A 113 2.98 -7.77 3.47
CA GLY A 113 4.32 -7.18 3.33
C GLY A 113 4.71 -6.30 4.50
N ASP A 114 5.47 -5.25 4.23
CA ASP A 114 6.01 -4.30 5.20
C ASP A 114 5.75 -2.81 4.85
N SER A 115 5.01 -2.54 3.78
CA SER A 115 4.34 -1.25 3.59
C SER A 115 3.32 -1.05 4.71
N ARG A 116 3.16 0.17 5.21
CA ARG A 116 2.41 0.39 6.45
C ARG A 116 1.17 1.25 6.28
N ALA A 117 0.17 0.98 7.14
CA ALA A 117 -0.99 1.84 7.34
C ALA A 117 -1.03 2.34 8.80
N TYR A 118 -1.33 3.63 8.95
CA TYR A 118 -1.50 4.29 10.25
C TYR A 118 -2.84 5.02 10.30
N LEU A 119 -3.39 5.11 11.50
CA LEU A 119 -4.58 5.87 11.84
C LEU A 119 -4.19 7.03 12.78
N LEU A 120 -4.47 8.25 12.38
CA LEU A 120 -4.44 9.41 13.26
C LEU A 120 -5.85 9.71 13.76
N ARG A 121 -6.03 9.66 15.07
CA ARG A 121 -7.27 10.00 15.78
C ARG A 121 -6.93 10.76 17.05
N ASP A 122 -7.66 11.85 17.29
CA ASP A 122 -7.51 12.68 18.50
C ASP A 122 -6.03 13.11 18.75
N GLY A 123 -5.28 13.37 17.67
CA GLY A 123 -3.86 13.77 17.73
C GLY A 123 -2.86 12.62 17.94
N GLN A 124 -3.34 11.39 18.07
CA GLN A 124 -2.49 10.21 18.25
C GLN A 124 -2.42 9.40 16.96
N LEU A 125 -1.19 9.15 16.46
CA LEU A 125 -0.93 8.26 15.33
C LEU A 125 -0.66 6.86 15.85
N SER A 126 -1.41 5.87 15.34
CA SER A 126 -1.26 4.45 15.68
C SER A 126 -1.09 3.63 14.41
N ARG A 127 -0.15 2.72 14.37
CA ARG A 127 -0.01 1.77 13.27
C ARG A 127 -1.16 0.74 13.33
N VAL A 128 -1.86 0.55 12.20
CA VAL A 128 -2.98 -0.39 12.07
C VAL A 128 -2.65 -1.61 11.22
N SER A 129 -1.52 -1.60 10.50
CA SER A 129 -0.95 -2.78 9.83
C SER A 129 0.08 -3.48 10.72
N HIS A 130 0.33 -4.76 10.47
CA HIS A 130 1.35 -5.56 11.15
C HIS A 130 2.34 -6.10 10.14
N ASP A 131 3.62 -5.70 10.24
CA ASP A 131 4.61 -6.01 9.20
C ASP A 131 4.86 -7.51 9.09
N HIS A 132 4.87 -8.04 7.88
CA HIS A 132 5.21 -9.42 7.59
C HIS A 132 6.71 -9.58 7.34
N THR A 133 7.52 -9.19 8.31
CA THR A 133 8.99 -9.28 8.24
C THR A 133 9.54 -10.24 9.28
N LEU A 134 10.77 -10.73 9.03
CA LEU A 134 11.47 -11.57 9.99
C LEU A 134 11.66 -10.84 11.33
N VAL A 135 12.01 -9.55 11.30
CA VAL A 135 12.25 -8.79 12.52
C VAL A 135 10.96 -8.57 13.32
N GLN A 136 9.82 -8.41 12.67
CA GLN A 136 8.54 -8.32 13.37
C GLN A 136 8.20 -9.67 14.04
N ALA A 137 8.42 -10.79 13.36
CA ALA A 137 8.23 -12.11 13.96
C ALA A 137 9.12 -12.34 15.19
N LEU A 138 10.37 -11.82 15.17
CA LEU A 138 11.27 -11.87 16.33
C LEU A 138 10.80 -10.96 17.48
N VAL A 139 10.17 -9.82 17.17
CA VAL A 139 9.54 -8.97 18.20
C VAL A 139 8.34 -9.68 18.82
N ASP A 140 7.50 -10.30 18.00
CA ASP A 140 6.28 -11.00 18.46
C ASP A 140 6.60 -12.22 19.33
N SER A 141 7.71 -12.93 19.02
CA SER A 141 8.21 -14.03 19.86
C SER A 141 8.94 -13.55 21.13
N GLY A 142 9.28 -12.26 21.22
CA GLY A 142 10.03 -11.68 22.33
C GLY A 142 11.55 -11.90 22.25
N ASP A 143 12.07 -12.35 21.10
CA ASP A 143 13.49 -12.58 20.90
C ASP A 143 14.29 -11.26 20.74
N ILE A 144 13.64 -10.21 20.25
CA ILE A 144 14.21 -8.85 20.15
C ILE A 144 13.18 -7.81 20.60
N THR A 145 13.67 -6.60 20.96
CA THR A 145 12.77 -5.49 21.30
C THR A 145 12.39 -4.67 20.05
N ALA A 146 11.26 -3.97 20.09
CA ALA A 146 10.83 -3.11 18.99
C ALA A 146 11.85 -2.03 18.63
N GLU A 147 12.58 -1.50 19.64
CA GLU A 147 13.61 -0.47 19.43
C GLU A 147 14.82 -1.00 18.65
N SER A 148 15.09 -2.30 18.72
CA SER A 148 16.22 -2.94 18.02
C SER A 148 15.96 -3.18 16.53
N VAL A 149 14.70 -3.20 16.10
CA VAL A 149 14.28 -3.51 14.72
C VAL A 149 14.99 -2.63 13.69
N ARG A 150 15.02 -1.31 13.92
CA ARG A 150 15.57 -0.32 12.97
C ARG A 150 17.05 -0.56 12.62
N HIS A 151 17.81 -1.15 13.53
CA HIS A 151 19.25 -1.42 13.36
C HIS A 151 19.56 -2.88 13.10
N HIS A 152 18.55 -3.72 12.98
CA HIS A 152 18.74 -5.16 12.77
C HIS A 152 19.24 -5.43 11.34
N PRO A 153 20.27 -6.28 11.15
CA PRO A 153 20.84 -6.55 9.81
C PRO A 153 19.84 -7.19 8.83
N MET A 154 18.82 -7.87 9.35
CA MET A 154 17.79 -8.55 8.55
C MET A 154 16.44 -7.80 8.56
N ARG A 155 16.43 -6.48 8.82
CA ARG A 155 15.18 -5.71 8.92
C ARG A 155 14.35 -5.70 7.64
N ASN A 156 15.02 -5.80 6.46
CA ASN A 156 14.35 -5.78 5.15
C ASN A 156 14.00 -7.19 4.65
N VAL A 157 13.99 -8.23 5.49
CA VAL A 157 13.58 -9.57 5.10
C VAL A 157 12.07 -9.69 5.21
N VAL A 158 11.39 -9.54 4.07
CA VAL A 158 9.94 -9.73 3.94
C VAL A 158 9.63 -11.22 3.89
N MET A 159 8.72 -11.68 4.73
CA MET A 159 8.32 -13.09 4.83
C MET A 159 7.05 -13.42 4.05
N ARG A 160 6.20 -12.41 3.80
CA ARG A 160 4.97 -12.57 3.01
C ARG A 160 4.85 -11.45 1.99
N SER A 161 4.58 -11.80 0.75
CA SER A 161 4.35 -10.86 -0.36
C SER A 161 3.45 -11.49 -1.41
N LEU A 162 2.90 -10.69 -2.30
CA LEU A 162 2.22 -11.20 -3.50
C LEU A 162 3.28 -11.56 -4.54
N HIS A 163 3.35 -12.81 -4.96
CA HIS A 163 4.34 -13.27 -5.93
C HIS A 163 3.83 -14.39 -6.84
N ALA A 164 4.45 -14.52 -7.99
CA ALA A 164 4.10 -15.52 -9.00
C ALA A 164 4.61 -16.95 -8.71
N GLY A 165 5.19 -17.19 -7.56
CA GLY A 165 5.73 -18.51 -7.19
C GLY A 165 5.01 -19.17 -6.02
N ALA A 166 3.96 -18.54 -5.51
CA ALA A 166 3.22 -19.06 -4.39
C ALA A 166 2.54 -20.39 -4.76
N GLY A 167 3.15 -21.47 -4.32
CA GLY A 167 2.62 -22.82 -4.49
C GLY A 167 1.56 -23.20 -3.45
N ASP A 168 1.51 -22.50 -2.33
CA ASP A 168 0.57 -22.72 -1.24
C ASP A 168 -0.23 -21.45 -0.92
N GLU A 169 -1.56 -21.58 -0.80
CA GLU A 169 -2.43 -20.50 -0.32
C GLU A 169 -2.04 -19.98 1.09
N ALA A 170 -1.29 -20.78 1.85
CA ALA A 170 -0.79 -20.39 3.18
C ALA A 170 0.22 -19.24 3.13
N ASP A 171 1.03 -19.14 2.07
CA ASP A 171 2.03 -18.08 1.89
C ASP A 171 1.41 -16.75 1.41
N LEU A 172 0.15 -16.81 0.93
CA LEU A 172 -0.59 -15.70 0.34
C LEU A 172 -1.71 -15.16 1.24
N GLN A 173 -1.70 -15.44 2.53
CA GLN A 173 -2.75 -14.98 3.44
C GLN A 173 -2.54 -13.48 3.77
N PRO A 174 -3.29 -12.57 3.12
CA PRO A 174 -3.31 -11.18 3.53
C PRO A 174 -4.06 -11.06 4.86
N ASP A 175 -3.65 -10.15 5.70
CA ASP A 175 -4.44 -9.72 6.84
C ASP A 175 -5.58 -8.84 6.32
N ILE A 176 -6.83 -9.28 6.45
CA ILE A 176 -8.01 -8.51 6.06
C ILE A 176 -8.93 -8.37 7.26
N HIS A 177 -9.16 -7.14 7.70
CA HIS A 177 -10.04 -6.87 8.83
C HIS A 177 -10.72 -5.50 8.77
N VAL A 178 -11.88 -5.40 9.41
CA VAL A 178 -12.62 -4.16 9.56
C VAL A 178 -11.95 -3.30 10.62
N LEU A 179 -11.67 -2.04 10.29
CA LEU A 179 -11.16 -1.07 11.23
C LEU A 179 -12.31 -0.37 11.98
N ASP A 180 -12.11 -0.08 13.26
CA ASP A 180 -12.95 0.87 14.00
C ASP A 180 -12.60 2.28 13.50
N ALA A 181 -13.21 2.68 12.38
CA ALA A 181 -12.97 3.97 11.72
C ALA A 181 -14.20 4.86 11.77
N ARG A 182 -14.00 6.17 11.91
CA ARG A 182 -15.08 7.17 12.00
C ARG A 182 -14.72 8.45 11.23
N SER A 183 -15.73 9.22 10.86
CA SER A 183 -15.51 10.54 10.25
C SER A 183 -14.65 11.42 11.16
N GLY A 184 -13.66 12.08 10.54
CA GLY A 184 -12.63 12.87 11.23
C GLY A 184 -11.31 12.12 11.44
N ASP A 185 -11.26 10.82 11.19
CA ASP A 185 -10.00 10.07 11.18
C ASP A 185 -9.17 10.47 9.96
N ARG A 186 -7.85 10.41 10.12
CA ARG A 186 -6.89 10.51 9.02
C ARG A 186 -6.09 9.23 8.92
N PHE A 187 -5.87 8.76 7.70
CA PHE A 187 -5.01 7.62 7.44
C PHE A 187 -3.75 8.05 6.69
N LEU A 188 -2.64 7.39 7.02
CA LEU A 188 -1.40 7.39 6.26
C LEU A 188 -1.17 5.97 5.77
N VAL A 189 -0.94 5.81 4.45
CA VAL A 189 -0.47 4.54 3.86
C VAL A 189 0.84 4.84 3.15
N CYS A 190 1.88 4.04 3.39
CA CYS A 190 3.21 4.30 2.82
C CYS A 190 4.00 3.02 2.56
N SER A 191 4.96 3.08 1.63
CA SER A 191 6.01 2.09 1.46
C SER A 191 7.08 2.23 2.56
N ASP A 192 7.96 1.23 2.67
CA ASP A 192 9.05 1.18 3.66
C ASP A 192 10.07 2.30 3.47
N GLY A 193 10.23 2.85 2.24
CA GLY A 193 11.09 3.99 1.95
C GLY A 193 10.79 5.25 2.76
N LEU A 194 9.57 5.39 3.30
CA LEU A 194 9.29 6.41 4.30
C LEU A 194 9.81 6.00 5.68
N THR A 195 9.40 4.84 6.17
CA THR A 195 9.60 4.43 7.57
C THR A 195 11.03 4.00 7.87
N ASP A 196 11.79 3.61 6.86
CA ASP A 196 13.23 3.36 6.96
C ASP A 196 14.03 4.65 7.13
N MET A 197 13.56 5.75 6.54
CA MET A 197 14.27 7.04 6.56
C MET A 197 13.77 7.97 7.66
N VAL A 198 12.48 7.93 8.02
CA VAL A 198 11.84 8.87 8.94
C VAL A 198 11.39 8.15 10.21
N GLU A 199 11.70 8.71 11.38
CA GLU A 199 11.25 8.14 12.66
C GLU A 199 9.74 8.34 12.86
N ASP A 200 9.07 7.38 13.51
CA ASP A 200 7.62 7.41 13.77
C ASP A 200 7.16 8.71 14.45
N ARG A 201 7.99 9.28 15.34
CA ARG A 201 7.67 10.56 16.00
C ARG A 201 7.63 11.73 15.02
N ALA A 202 8.52 11.75 14.03
CA ALA A 202 8.54 12.79 13.00
C ALA A 202 7.36 12.61 12.03
N VAL A 203 7.07 11.36 11.65
CA VAL A 203 5.87 11.00 10.86
C VAL A 203 4.60 11.48 11.58
N ALA A 204 4.45 11.15 12.87
CA ALA A 204 3.30 11.55 13.68
C ALA A 204 3.15 13.08 13.76
N HIS A 205 4.25 13.80 13.93
CA HIS A 205 4.24 15.27 13.97
C HIS A 205 3.75 15.86 12.64
N ILE A 206 4.29 15.40 11.52
CA ILE A 206 3.92 15.91 10.19
C ILE A 206 2.44 15.62 9.91
N VAL A 207 1.99 14.37 10.10
CA VAL A 207 0.62 13.94 9.79
C VAL A 207 -0.41 14.67 10.68
N SER A 208 -0.07 14.99 11.94
CA SER A 208 -1.00 15.63 12.88
C SER A 208 -1.06 17.16 12.74
N THR A 209 -0.03 17.81 12.18
CA THR A 209 0.06 19.28 12.17
C THR A 209 -0.19 19.92 10.80
N ARG A 210 -0.27 19.14 9.73
CA ARG A 210 -0.42 19.60 8.36
C ARG A 210 -1.76 19.16 7.76
N ASP A 211 -2.25 19.88 6.75
CA ASP A 211 -3.27 19.35 5.84
C ASP A 211 -2.71 18.15 5.04
N ALA A 212 -3.60 17.37 4.42
CA ALA A 212 -3.20 16.14 3.73
C ALA A 212 -2.18 16.37 2.62
N GLU A 213 -2.33 17.45 1.82
CA GLU A 213 -1.42 17.76 0.72
C GLU A 213 -0.04 18.15 1.23
N THR A 214 0.02 19.03 2.21
CA THR A 214 1.27 19.49 2.83
C THR A 214 1.94 18.31 3.56
N ALA A 215 1.19 17.51 4.30
CA ALA A 215 1.71 16.32 4.99
C ALA A 215 2.36 15.35 4.00
N THR A 216 1.68 15.05 2.89
CA THR A 216 2.19 14.14 1.84
C THR A 216 3.54 14.63 1.29
N ARG A 217 3.64 15.92 0.95
CA ARG A 217 4.87 16.52 0.44
C ARG A 217 5.98 16.53 1.48
N ASP A 218 5.67 16.95 2.72
CA ASP A 218 6.64 17.06 3.80
C ASP A 218 7.19 15.67 4.21
N LEU A 219 6.36 14.61 4.16
CA LEU A 219 6.78 13.23 4.43
C LEU A 219 7.76 12.72 3.37
N VAL A 220 7.45 12.92 2.08
CA VAL A 220 8.37 12.55 0.99
C VAL A 220 9.68 13.32 1.11
N GLN A 221 9.62 14.63 1.37
CA GLN A 221 10.82 15.44 1.55
C GLN A 221 11.65 14.96 2.75
N ALA A 222 11.02 14.64 3.88
CA ALA A 222 11.72 14.11 5.05
C ALA A 222 12.43 12.77 4.76
N ALA A 223 11.83 11.89 3.95
CA ALA A 223 12.48 10.65 3.52
C ALA A 223 13.69 10.92 2.62
N LEU A 224 13.59 11.88 1.69
CA LEU A 224 14.70 12.31 0.84
C LEU A 224 15.84 12.93 1.68
N ASP A 225 15.51 13.80 2.62
CA ASP A 225 16.48 14.43 3.54
C ASP A 225 17.14 13.37 4.45
N GLY A 226 16.42 12.28 4.78
CA GLY A 226 16.94 11.11 5.51
C GLY A 226 17.90 10.23 4.71
N GLY A 227 18.06 10.55 3.42
CA GLY A 227 19.00 9.86 2.50
C GLY A 227 18.34 9.28 1.25
N GLY A 228 17.00 9.17 1.20
CA GLY A 228 16.25 8.75 0.02
C GLY A 228 16.77 7.46 -0.61
N ARG A 229 17.09 6.45 0.19
CA ARG A 229 17.79 5.23 -0.26
C ARG A 229 16.92 4.31 -1.09
N ASP A 230 15.60 4.42 -0.93
CA ASP A 230 14.61 3.63 -1.64
C ASP A 230 13.56 4.50 -2.33
N ASN A 231 12.70 3.86 -3.11
CA ASN A 231 11.46 4.45 -3.57
C ASN A 231 10.62 4.85 -2.36
N VAL A 232 9.96 5.98 -2.41
CA VAL A 232 9.10 6.46 -1.32
C VAL A 232 7.74 6.85 -1.85
N THR A 233 6.72 6.17 -1.35
CA THR A 233 5.32 6.41 -1.72
C THR A 233 4.48 6.62 -0.48
N VAL A 234 3.68 7.68 -0.51
CA VAL A 234 2.89 8.16 0.63
C VAL A 234 1.50 8.56 0.17
N LEU A 235 0.49 8.08 0.85
CA LEU A 235 -0.91 8.55 0.73
C LEU A 235 -1.35 9.09 2.09
N VAL A 236 -1.88 10.32 2.14
CA VAL A 236 -2.54 10.90 3.31
C VAL A 236 -3.98 11.18 2.95
N VAL A 237 -4.91 10.51 3.62
CA VAL A 237 -6.34 10.61 3.32
C VAL A 237 -7.15 10.83 4.60
N ASP A 238 -8.06 11.80 4.57
CA ASP A 238 -9.03 12.07 5.62
C ASP A 238 -10.31 11.28 5.36
N LEU A 239 -10.87 10.68 6.39
CA LEU A 239 -12.15 9.98 6.32
C LEU A 239 -13.27 10.96 6.66
N LEU A 240 -14.12 11.29 5.70
CA LEU A 240 -15.22 12.22 5.86
C LEU A 240 -16.56 11.51 5.70
N ASP A 241 -17.55 11.94 6.47
CA ASP A 241 -18.95 11.56 6.23
C ASP A 241 -19.60 12.61 5.33
N ASP A 242 -19.89 12.23 4.10
CA ASP A 242 -20.56 13.07 3.11
C ASP A 242 -21.99 12.55 2.89
N PRO A 243 -23.03 13.35 3.23
CA PRO A 243 -24.42 12.96 3.02
C PRO A 243 -24.82 12.89 1.55
N GLN A 244 -24.05 13.51 0.65
CA GLN A 244 -24.30 13.39 -0.78
C GLN A 244 -23.85 12.01 -1.26
N THR A 245 -24.77 11.30 -1.92
CA THR A 245 -24.49 10.09 -2.68
C THR A 245 -23.59 10.45 -3.87
N VAL A 246 -22.34 10.74 -3.60
CA VAL A 246 -21.34 10.76 -4.66
C VAL A 246 -21.26 9.33 -5.13
N ARG A 247 -21.83 9.05 -6.31
CA ARG A 247 -21.49 7.83 -7.03
C ARG A 247 -19.98 7.70 -6.96
N LEU A 248 -19.48 6.52 -6.61
CA LEU A 248 -18.05 6.18 -6.52
C LEU A 248 -17.32 6.29 -7.89
N SER A 249 -17.63 7.31 -8.64
CA SER A 249 -17.20 7.61 -10.02
C SER A 249 -16.30 8.82 -10.07
N GLY A 250 -15.34 8.90 -9.16
CA GLY A 250 -14.22 9.85 -9.31
C GLY A 250 -13.05 9.14 -9.99
N ASP A 251 -12.37 9.81 -10.91
CA ASP A 251 -11.09 9.35 -11.42
C ASP A 251 -10.11 9.28 -10.26
N GLY A 252 -9.51 8.10 -10.04
CA GLY A 252 -8.50 7.92 -9.00
C GLY A 252 -7.16 8.52 -9.41
N GLN A 253 -6.35 8.87 -8.43
CA GLN A 253 -4.97 9.30 -8.63
C GLN A 253 -4.09 8.04 -8.77
N LEU A 254 -3.43 7.90 -9.92
CA LEU A 254 -2.43 6.85 -10.19
C LEU A 254 -1.04 7.40 -9.84
N LEU A 255 -0.22 6.63 -9.13
CA LEU A 255 1.11 7.05 -8.67
C LEU A 255 2.17 5.97 -8.92
N GLY A 256 3.43 6.40 -8.97
CA GLY A 256 4.58 5.52 -9.16
C GLY A 256 4.50 4.71 -10.45
N ALA A 257 4.87 3.43 -10.38
CA ALA A 257 4.89 2.49 -11.50
C ALA A 257 3.50 2.30 -12.17
N LEU A 258 2.41 2.52 -11.43
CA LEU A 258 1.04 2.42 -11.95
C LEU A 258 0.70 3.49 -13.01
N ARG A 259 1.49 4.55 -13.11
CA ARG A 259 1.30 5.60 -14.14
C ARG A 259 1.63 5.11 -15.55
N ASP A 260 2.48 4.10 -15.67
CA ASP A 260 2.84 3.52 -16.94
C ASP A 260 2.02 2.24 -17.18
N PRO A 261 1.06 2.24 -18.13
CA PRO A 261 0.22 1.07 -18.40
C PRO A 261 1.00 -0.14 -18.92
N ARG A 262 2.26 0.03 -19.36
CA ARG A 262 3.14 -1.07 -19.77
C ARG A 262 3.58 -1.93 -18.61
N ASN A 263 3.54 -1.40 -17.39
CA ASN A 263 3.84 -2.14 -16.16
C ASN A 263 2.68 -3.03 -15.70
N VAL A 264 1.49 -2.93 -16.33
CA VAL A 264 0.34 -3.74 -15.94
C VAL A 264 0.21 -4.95 -16.86
N VAL A 265 0.18 -6.14 -16.27
CA VAL A 265 -0.08 -7.38 -17.00
C VAL A 265 -1.54 -7.41 -17.47
N ASP A 266 -1.73 -7.41 -18.79
CA ASP A 266 -3.04 -7.51 -19.45
C ASP A 266 -4.15 -6.55 -18.91
N PRO A 267 -3.95 -5.23 -19.01
CA PRO A 267 -4.91 -4.26 -18.50
C PRO A 267 -6.27 -4.29 -19.22
N GLY A 268 -6.38 -5.00 -20.35
CA GLY A 268 -7.58 -5.03 -21.19
C GLY A 268 -8.76 -5.84 -20.64
N THR A 269 -8.54 -6.64 -19.59
CA THR A 269 -9.59 -7.51 -19.01
C THR A 269 -10.42 -6.83 -17.93
N LEU A 270 -9.98 -5.67 -17.43
CA LEU A 270 -10.63 -4.92 -16.36
C LEU A 270 -10.97 -3.50 -16.82
N GLN A 271 -12.05 -2.93 -16.28
CA GLN A 271 -12.32 -1.50 -16.46
C GLN A 271 -11.19 -0.71 -15.77
N ARG A 272 -10.71 0.35 -16.43
CA ARG A 272 -9.67 1.21 -15.83
C ARG A 272 -10.14 1.75 -14.47
N PRO A 273 -9.29 1.73 -13.46
CA PRO A 273 -9.59 2.24 -12.13
C PRO A 273 -9.89 3.73 -12.10
#